data_723343542e6552f1a0a234a87714fe76
#
_entry.id   723343542e6552f1a0a234a87714fe76
#
_cell.length_a   1.000
_cell.length_b   1.000
_cell.length_c   1.000
_cell.angle_alpha   90.00
_cell.angle_beta   90.00
_cell.angle_gamma   90.00
#
_symmetry.space_group_name_H-M   'P 1'
#
loop_
_entity.id
_entity.type
_entity.pdbx_description
1 polymer ?
#
loop_
_entity_poly.entity_id
_entity_poly.type
_entity_poly.pdbx_seq_one_letter_code
_entity_poly.pdbx_strand_id
1 'polypeptide(L)'
;MAMISGPEGIDVEAQLALVGVRFIHAPGDDAPEAVITEVLSPDERQIRAVVVAEPPLAGEEHAGMGAWHINAVTEVHFVRSGRGMLQFALPQGACTVEISAGDVMIVSGAEHRYRPLEPQEWVIRHSGPAEADLGARETGRDPAPWPSSA
;
A
#
# COMPACT_ATOMS: atom_id res chain seq x y z
N MET A 1 -13.41 -5.10 0.20
CA MET A 1 -12.47 -6.08 -0.40
C MET A 1 -11.69 -5.43 -1.52
N ALA A 2 -10.38 -5.64 -1.56
CA ALA A 2 -9.52 -5.04 -2.56
C ALA A 2 -9.93 -5.46 -3.99
N MET A 3 -9.97 -4.47 -4.90
CA MET A 3 -10.25 -4.71 -6.30
C MET A 3 -8.96 -4.53 -7.10
N ILE A 4 -8.52 -5.60 -7.76
CA ILE A 4 -7.23 -5.66 -8.42
C ILE A 4 -7.42 -5.78 -9.93
N SER A 5 -6.74 -4.92 -10.69
CA SER A 5 -6.70 -4.96 -12.14
C SER A 5 -5.27 -4.76 -12.64
N GLY A 6 -4.96 -5.33 -13.79
CA GLY A 6 -3.62 -5.20 -14.35
C GLY A 6 -3.54 -5.74 -15.78
N PRO A 7 -2.33 -5.96 -16.30
CA PRO A 7 -2.13 -6.46 -17.64
C PRO A 7 -2.90 -7.76 -17.90
N GLU A 8 -3.47 -7.88 -19.09
CA GLU A 8 -4.19 -9.07 -19.49
C GLU A 8 -3.25 -10.27 -19.64
N GLY A 9 -3.80 -11.47 -19.42
CA GLY A 9 -3.08 -12.72 -19.63
C GLY A 9 -2.12 -13.11 -18.52
N ILE A 10 -2.11 -12.40 -17.38
CA ILE A 10 -1.29 -12.75 -16.22
C ILE A 10 -2.17 -12.91 -14.97
N ASP A 11 -1.69 -13.70 -14.02
CA ASP A 11 -2.25 -13.75 -12.67
C ASP A 11 -1.64 -12.62 -11.85
N VAL A 12 -2.36 -11.51 -11.74
CA VAL A 12 -1.86 -10.30 -11.10
C VAL A 12 -1.57 -10.53 -9.62
N GLU A 13 -2.41 -11.28 -8.91
CA GLU A 13 -2.19 -11.57 -7.50
C GLU A 13 -0.91 -12.38 -7.28
N ALA A 14 -0.66 -13.36 -8.13
CA ALA A 14 0.58 -14.15 -8.08
C ALA A 14 1.81 -13.28 -8.36
N GLN A 15 1.73 -12.38 -9.34
CA GLN A 15 2.82 -11.44 -9.64
C GLN A 15 3.06 -10.46 -8.51
N LEU A 16 2.01 -9.96 -7.87
CA LEU A 16 2.13 -9.13 -6.67
C LEU A 16 2.82 -9.86 -5.53
N ALA A 17 2.45 -11.13 -5.30
CA ALA A 17 3.12 -11.94 -4.27
C ALA A 17 4.61 -12.09 -4.53
N LEU A 18 5.02 -12.24 -5.79
CA LEU A 18 6.44 -12.34 -6.17
C LEU A 18 7.23 -11.05 -5.87
N VAL A 19 6.58 -9.90 -5.89
CA VAL A 19 7.21 -8.62 -5.53
C VAL A 19 6.97 -8.21 -4.08
N GLY A 20 6.40 -9.10 -3.25
CA GLY A 20 6.23 -8.88 -1.83
C GLY A 20 4.95 -8.17 -1.43
N VAL A 21 3.89 -8.31 -2.22
CA VAL A 21 2.59 -7.67 -1.93
C VAL A 21 1.49 -8.71 -1.78
N ARG A 22 0.75 -8.63 -0.68
CA ARG A 22 -0.43 -9.48 -0.44
C ARG A 22 -1.60 -8.64 0.08
N PHE A 23 -2.81 -9.08 -0.23
CA PHE A 23 -4.05 -8.48 0.25
C PHE A 23 -4.90 -9.52 0.96
N ILE A 24 -5.47 -9.11 2.11
CA ILE A 24 -6.37 -9.92 2.91
C ILE A 24 -7.54 -9.02 3.29
N HIS A 25 -8.73 -9.57 3.42
CA HIS A 25 -9.86 -8.84 3.96
C HIS A 25 -10.20 -9.38 5.35
N ALA A 26 -10.26 -8.49 6.34
CA ALA A 26 -10.55 -8.86 7.72
C ALA A 26 -11.42 -7.79 8.38
N PRO A 27 -12.51 -8.15 9.02
CA PRO A 27 -13.29 -7.19 9.80
C PRO A 27 -12.54 -6.83 11.09
N GLY A 28 -12.75 -5.61 11.59
CA GLY A 28 -12.16 -5.16 12.85
C GLY A 28 -11.60 -3.75 12.76
N ASP A 29 -10.76 -3.41 13.73
CA ASP A 29 -10.17 -2.07 13.89
C ASP A 29 -8.67 -2.03 13.59
N ASP A 30 -8.07 -3.19 13.37
CA ASP A 30 -6.64 -3.34 13.10
C ASP A 30 -6.39 -4.66 12.38
N ALA A 31 -5.19 -4.81 11.81
CA ALA A 31 -4.77 -6.07 11.20
C ALA A 31 -4.81 -7.21 12.22
N PRO A 32 -5.20 -8.42 11.80
CA PRO A 32 -5.17 -9.58 12.70
C PRO A 32 -3.76 -9.83 13.26
N GLU A 33 -3.66 -10.11 14.55
CA GLU A 33 -2.36 -10.37 15.18
C GLU A 33 -1.61 -11.54 14.55
N ALA A 34 -2.32 -12.53 14.01
CA ALA A 34 -1.70 -13.63 13.27
C ALA A 34 -0.92 -13.13 12.04
N VAL A 35 -1.43 -12.12 11.35
CA VAL A 35 -0.74 -11.50 10.21
C VAL A 35 0.49 -10.74 10.68
N ILE A 36 0.35 -9.95 11.74
CA ILE A 36 1.47 -9.21 12.31
C ILE A 36 2.60 -10.14 12.75
N THR A 37 2.26 -11.21 13.44
CA THR A 37 3.23 -12.20 13.92
C THR A 37 3.93 -12.92 12.75
N GLU A 38 3.21 -13.19 11.66
CA GLU A 38 3.79 -13.83 10.47
C GLU A 38 4.77 -12.92 9.75
N VAL A 39 4.46 -11.62 9.66
CA VAL A 39 5.13 -10.68 8.77
C VAL A 39 6.22 -9.88 9.45
N LEU A 40 5.99 -9.45 10.69
CA LEU A 40 6.93 -8.61 11.43
C LEU A 40 7.74 -9.41 12.43
N SER A 41 9.06 -9.19 12.47
CA SER A 41 9.94 -9.89 13.40
C SER A 41 9.64 -9.49 14.85
N PRO A 42 9.47 -10.47 15.77
CA PRO A 42 9.30 -10.16 17.18
C PRO A 42 10.58 -9.59 17.83
N ASP A 43 11.73 -9.76 17.20
CA ASP A 43 13.01 -9.29 17.71
C ASP A 43 13.31 -7.84 17.35
N GLU A 44 12.49 -7.25 16.48
CA GLU A 44 12.61 -5.85 16.10
C GLU A 44 11.53 -5.01 16.79
N ARG A 45 11.84 -3.74 17.03
CA ARG A 45 10.86 -2.80 17.53
C ARG A 45 9.73 -2.66 16.53
N GLN A 46 8.51 -2.97 16.98
CA GLN A 46 7.31 -2.80 16.17
C GLN A 46 6.68 -1.44 16.44
N ILE A 47 6.30 -0.76 15.39
CA ILE A 47 5.71 0.56 15.42
C ILE A 47 4.28 0.46 14.90
N ARG A 48 3.38 1.16 15.56
CA ARG A 48 1.97 1.30 15.16
C ARG A 48 1.63 2.77 15.05
N ALA A 49 1.05 3.16 13.94
CA ALA A 49 0.58 4.52 13.73
C ALA A 49 -0.77 4.54 13.04
N VAL A 50 -1.58 5.54 13.34
CA VAL A 50 -2.82 5.82 12.63
C VAL A 50 -2.54 6.97 11.66
N VAL A 51 -2.89 6.78 10.40
CA VAL A 51 -2.65 7.75 9.34
C VAL A 51 -3.98 8.17 8.75
N VAL A 52 -4.15 9.45 8.51
CA VAL A 52 -5.29 10.03 7.80
C VAL A 52 -4.76 10.76 6.57
N ALA A 53 -5.34 10.49 5.41
CA ALA A 53 -4.98 11.15 4.18
C ALA A 53 -6.21 11.67 3.44
N GLU A 54 -6.05 12.84 2.84
CA GLU A 54 -7.06 13.48 2.02
C GLU A 54 -6.72 13.32 0.54
N PRO A 55 -7.73 13.33 -0.36
CA PRO A 55 -7.46 13.39 -1.80
C PRO A 55 -6.53 14.55 -2.16
N PRO A 56 -5.57 14.36 -3.07
CA PRO A 56 -4.65 15.41 -3.45
C PRO A 56 -5.37 16.57 -4.13
N LEU A 57 -4.84 17.77 -3.96
CA LEU A 57 -5.29 18.94 -4.71
C LEU A 57 -4.92 18.80 -6.19
N ALA A 58 -5.64 19.53 -7.05
CA ALA A 58 -5.37 19.52 -8.48
C ALA A 58 -3.90 19.90 -8.75
N GLY A 59 -3.22 19.09 -9.52
CA GLY A 59 -1.80 19.26 -9.85
C GLY A 59 -0.84 18.61 -8.86
N GLU A 60 -1.34 18.02 -7.77
CA GLU A 60 -0.51 17.38 -6.74
C GLU A 60 -0.61 15.84 -6.72
N GLU A 61 -1.27 15.24 -7.71
CA GLU A 61 -1.57 13.81 -7.76
C GLU A 61 -0.31 12.93 -7.85
N HIS A 62 0.81 13.51 -8.26
CA HIS A 62 2.09 12.81 -8.41
C HIS A 62 3.14 13.25 -7.39
N ALA A 63 2.73 13.99 -6.35
CA ALA A 63 3.63 14.44 -5.29
C ALA A 63 3.53 13.52 -4.06
N GLY A 64 4.58 13.47 -3.25
CA GLY A 64 4.60 12.68 -2.01
C GLY A 64 4.32 11.20 -2.28
N MET A 65 3.31 10.66 -1.64
CA MET A 65 2.90 9.25 -1.82
C MET A 65 2.39 8.96 -3.24
N GLY A 66 2.03 9.97 -4.00
CA GLY A 66 1.61 9.85 -5.40
C GLY A 66 2.78 9.69 -6.38
N ALA A 67 4.01 9.90 -5.94
CA ALA A 67 5.21 9.60 -6.72
C ALA A 67 5.57 8.12 -6.55
N TRP A 68 6.12 7.51 -7.59
CA TRP A 68 6.62 6.15 -7.49
C TRP A 68 7.77 6.08 -6.48
N HIS A 69 7.65 5.17 -5.51
CA HIS A 69 8.62 5.03 -4.42
C HIS A 69 8.72 3.59 -3.92
N ILE A 70 9.79 3.33 -3.19
CA ILE A 70 10.04 2.08 -2.49
C ILE A 70 10.25 2.42 -1.01
N ASN A 71 9.61 1.68 -0.11
CA ASN A 71 9.87 1.77 1.32
C ASN A 71 10.83 0.65 1.73
N ALA A 72 11.81 0.98 2.56
CA ALA A 72 12.84 0.02 2.98
C ALA A 72 12.34 -1.01 4.00
N VAL A 73 11.25 -0.70 4.70
CA VAL A 73 10.68 -1.59 5.72
C VAL A 73 9.48 -2.36 5.19
N THR A 74 9.22 -3.54 5.75
CA THR A 74 7.97 -4.26 5.52
C THR A 74 6.84 -3.57 6.28
N GLU A 75 5.72 -3.35 5.60
CA GLU A 75 4.57 -2.64 6.12
C GLU A 75 3.33 -3.51 6.10
N VAL A 76 2.53 -3.40 7.14
CA VAL A 76 1.16 -3.95 7.18
C VAL A 76 0.21 -2.78 7.37
N HIS A 77 -0.71 -2.60 6.44
CA HIS A 77 -1.73 -1.57 6.50
C HIS A 77 -3.09 -2.19 6.73
N PHE A 78 -3.88 -1.59 7.60
CA PHE A 78 -5.29 -1.95 7.77
C PHE A 78 -6.15 -0.72 7.50
N VAL A 79 -7.02 -0.77 6.50
CA VAL A 79 -7.90 0.34 6.15
C VAL A 79 -9.11 0.35 7.08
N ARG A 80 -9.29 1.45 7.81
CA ARG A 80 -10.43 1.65 8.71
C ARG A 80 -11.63 2.27 8.02
N SER A 81 -11.37 3.24 7.14
CA SER A 81 -12.43 3.97 6.45
C SER A 81 -11.91 4.57 5.15
N GLY A 82 -12.84 4.88 4.24
CA GLY A 82 -12.53 5.52 2.99
C GLY A 82 -11.98 4.56 1.93
N ARG A 83 -11.78 5.12 0.72
CA ARG A 83 -11.21 4.38 -0.42
C ARG A 83 -9.93 5.03 -0.90
N GLY A 84 -9.01 4.20 -1.33
CA GLY A 84 -7.75 4.63 -1.91
C GLY A 84 -7.36 3.77 -3.09
N MET A 85 -6.48 4.30 -3.93
CA MET A 85 -5.96 3.61 -5.10
C MET A 85 -4.44 3.49 -4.96
N LEU A 86 -3.93 2.29 -5.23
CA LEU A 86 -2.51 2.05 -5.36
C LEU A 86 -2.18 1.55 -6.76
N GLN A 87 -0.98 1.83 -7.18
CA GLN A 87 -0.39 1.15 -8.33
C GLN A 87 0.94 0.53 -7.91
N PHE A 88 1.17 -0.68 -8.41
CA PHE A 88 2.42 -1.41 -8.20
C PHE A 88 3.08 -1.65 -9.56
N ALA A 89 4.40 -1.47 -9.60
CA ALA A 89 5.17 -1.78 -10.78
C ALA A 89 5.45 -3.28 -10.84
N LEU A 90 4.99 -3.92 -11.90
CA LEU A 90 5.28 -5.32 -12.22
C LEU A 90 6.13 -5.38 -13.48
N PRO A 91 6.86 -6.49 -13.74
CA PRO A 91 7.62 -6.62 -14.98
C PRO A 91 6.79 -6.46 -16.26
N GLN A 92 5.50 -6.85 -16.21
CA GLN A 92 4.59 -6.80 -17.33
C GLN A 92 3.86 -5.47 -17.49
N GLY A 93 3.97 -4.57 -16.52
CA GLY A 93 3.28 -3.29 -16.48
C GLY A 93 2.67 -3.00 -15.12
N ALA A 94 2.19 -1.79 -14.92
CA ALA A 94 1.58 -1.41 -13.65
C ALA A 94 0.24 -2.13 -13.44
N CYS A 95 0.00 -2.58 -12.21
CA CYS A 95 -1.32 -3.00 -11.79
C CYS A 95 -1.93 -1.95 -10.86
N THR A 96 -3.24 -1.92 -10.80
CA THR A 96 -4.01 -0.97 -9.99
C THR A 96 -4.83 -1.73 -8.96
N VAL A 97 -4.81 -1.24 -7.73
CA VAL A 97 -5.57 -1.83 -6.62
C VAL A 97 -6.37 -0.74 -5.94
N GLU A 98 -7.69 -0.94 -5.82
CA GLU A 98 -8.53 -0.10 -4.97
C GLU A 98 -8.76 -0.81 -3.65
N ILE A 99 -8.48 -0.12 -2.55
CA ILE A 99 -8.64 -0.63 -1.18
C ILE A 99 -9.69 0.17 -0.43
N SER A 100 -10.38 -0.50 0.47
CA SER A 100 -11.45 0.07 1.29
C SER A 100 -11.47 -0.55 2.68
N ALA A 101 -12.40 -0.11 3.53
CA ALA A 101 -12.49 -0.57 4.91
C ALA A 101 -12.46 -2.09 5.05
N GLY A 102 -11.64 -2.60 5.94
CA GLY A 102 -11.43 -4.02 6.19
C GLY A 102 -10.31 -4.65 5.37
N ASP A 103 -9.75 -3.94 4.40
CA ASP A 103 -8.63 -4.48 3.63
C ASP A 103 -7.32 -4.38 4.40
N VAL A 104 -6.57 -5.48 4.41
CA VAL A 104 -5.21 -5.57 4.92
C VAL A 104 -4.27 -5.66 3.74
N MET A 105 -3.29 -4.78 3.69
CA MET A 105 -2.27 -4.79 2.65
C MET A 105 -0.90 -5.01 3.29
N ILE A 106 -0.16 -5.98 2.77
CA ILE A 106 1.21 -6.27 3.19
C ILE A 106 2.12 -5.90 2.03
N VAL A 107 3.08 -5.01 2.28
CA VAL A 107 4.05 -4.55 1.27
C VAL A 107 5.45 -4.71 1.81
N SER A 108 6.29 -5.43 1.08
CA SER A 108 7.69 -5.67 1.43
C SER A 108 8.60 -5.28 0.26
N GLY A 109 8.97 -4.01 0.20
CA GLY A 109 9.94 -3.49 -0.77
C GLY A 109 9.42 -3.28 -2.19
N ALA A 110 8.14 -3.41 -2.45
CA ALA A 110 7.58 -3.21 -3.78
C ALA A 110 7.56 -1.73 -4.18
N GLU A 111 7.88 -1.46 -5.43
CA GLU A 111 7.74 -0.12 -6.01
C GLU A 111 6.26 0.18 -6.24
N HIS A 112 5.79 1.27 -5.65
CA HIS A 112 4.37 1.63 -5.71
C HIS A 112 4.15 3.13 -5.58
N ARG A 113 2.91 3.53 -5.82
CA ARG A 113 2.40 4.86 -5.53
C ARG A 113 0.97 4.78 -5.03
N TYR A 114 0.52 5.80 -4.31
CA TYR A 114 -0.75 5.80 -3.63
C TYR A 114 -1.47 7.13 -3.79
N ARG A 115 -2.81 7.04 -3.88
CA ARG A 115 -3.69 8.18 -3.97
C ARG A 115 -4.99 7.91 -3.20
N PRO A 116 -5.36 8.71 -2.20
CA PRO A 116 -6.71 8.65 -1.64
C PRO A 116 -7.75 9.07 -2.69
N LEU A 117 -8.85 8.32 -2.79
CA LEU A 117 -9.98 8.68 -3.64
C LEU A 117 -11.03 9.47 -2.87
N GLU A 118 -11.06 9.31 -1.57
CA GLU A 118 -11.85 10.04 -0.58
C GLU A 118 -11.03 10.11 0.70
N PRO A 119 -11.43 10.87 1.73
CA PRO A 119 -10.70 10.88 3.01
C PRO A 119 -10.56 9.45 3.51
N GLN A 120 -9.34 9.04 3.80
CA GLN A 120 -9.03 7.67 4.17
C GLN A 120 -8.23 7.60 5.46
N GLU A 121 -8.62 6.67 6.36
CA GLU A 121 -7.90 6.40 7.59
C GLU A 121 -7.42 4.95 7.58
N TRP A 122 -6.16 4.74 7.94
CA TRP A 122 -5.60 3.40 8.10
C TRP A 122 -4.63 3.31 9.26
N VAL A 123 -4.44 2.08 9.74
CA VAL A 123 -3.42 1.74 10.72
C VAL A 123 -2.24 1.15 9.97
N ILE A 124 -1.05 1.67 10.20
CA ILE A 124 0.19 1.08 9.69
C ILE A 124 0.94 0.41 10.82
N ARG A 125 1.42 -0.81 10.56
CA ARG A 125 2.31 -1.56 11.45
C ARG A 125 3.59 -1.86 10.68
N HIS A 126 4.74 -1.56 11.28
CA HIS A 126 6.03 -1.86 10.66
C HIS A 126 7.10 -2.06 11.73
N SER A 127 8.21 -2.68 11.34
CA SER A 127 9.41 -2.77 12.16
C SER A 127 10.40 -1.71 11.70
N GLY A 128 11.21 -1.22 12.61
CA GLY A 128 12.26 -0.32 12.20
C GLY A 128 12.84 0.52 13.34
N PRO A 129 13.97 1.18 13.08
CA PRO A 129 14.68 1.95 14.09
C PRO A 129 14.00 3.28 14.40
N ALA A 130 13.20 3.83 13.48
CA ALA A 130 12.62 5.16 13.61
C ALA A 130 11.11 5.15 13.47
N GLU A 131 10.46 5.96 14.30
CA GLU A 131 9.02 6.21 14.20
C GLU A 131 8.74 7.00 12.92
N ALA A 132 7.70 6.64 12.21
CA ALA A 132 7.26 7.29 10.98
C ALA A 132 8.29 7.34 9.84
N ASP A 133 9.44 6.68 9.97
CA ASP A 133 10.41 6.58 8.89
C ASP A 133 10.32 5.19 8.27
N LEU A 134 9.72 5.13 7.10
CA LEU A 134 9.59 3.90 6.31
C LEU A 134 10.79 3.67 5.40
N GLY A 135 11.77 4.56 5.41
CA GLY A 135 12.90 4.53 4.49
C GLY A 135 12.44 4.76 3.04
N ALA A 136 11.48 5.64 2.85
CA ALA A 136 10.92 5.91 1.53
C ALA A 136 11.95 6.55 0.61
N ARG A 137 12.03 6.05 -0.63
CA ARG A 137 12.91 6.56 -1.66
C ARG A 137 12.14 6.62 -2.98
N GLU A 138 12.06 7.81 -3.57
CA GLU A 138 11.48 7.98 -4.89
C GLU A 138 12.36 7.30 -5.93
N THR A 139 11.73 6.63 -6.90
CA THR A 139 12.45 5.85 -7.92
C THR A 139 12.75 6.66 -9.18
N GLY A 140 12.06 7.79 -9.37
CA GLY A 140 12.14 8.58 -10.60
C GLY A 140 11.37 8.00 -11.77
N ARG A 141 10.57 6.94 -11.55
CA ARG A 141 9.70 6.42 -12.59
C ARG A 141 8.73 7.50 -13.05
N ASP A 142 8.57 7.65 -14.35
CA ASP A 142 7.67 8.63 -14.93
C ASP A 142 6.23 8.34 -14.51
N PRO A 143 5.55 9.31 -13.85
CA PRO A 143 4.19 9.09 -13.40
C PRO A 143 3.20 9.27 -14.54
N ALA A 144 2.69 8.16 -15.06
CA ALA A 144 1.57 8.21 -15.97
C ALA A 144 0.32 8.75 -15.26
N PRO A 145 -0.67 9.30 -16.01
CA PRO A 145 -1.93 9.69 -15.41
C PRO A 145 -2.57 8.56 -14.61
N TRP A 146 -3.19 8.89 -13.49
CA TRP A 146 -3.91 7.91 -12.69
C TRP A 146 -5.11 7.37 -13.49
N PRO A 147 -5.37 6.05 -13.45
CA PRO A 147 -6.55 5.49 -14.08
C PRO A 147 -7.82 5.95 -13.34
N SER A 148 -8.95 5.87 -14.01
CA SER A 148 -10.23 6.16 -13.40
C SER A 148 -10.56 5.12 -12.34
N SER A 149 -11.26 5.55 -11.28
CA SER A 149 -11.79 4.66 -10.26
C SER A 149 -12.83 3.70 -10.88
N ALA A 150 -12.83 2.46 -10.42
CA ALA A 150 -13.81 1.46 -10.83
C ALA A 150 -15.20 1.74 -10.25
#